data_e131da4d7f875946e6c213201d4c0e1f
#
_entry.id   e131da4d7f875946e6c213201d4c0e1f
#
_cell.length_a   1.000
_cell.length_b   1.000
_cell.length_c   1.000
_cell.angle_alpha   90.00
_cell.angle_beta   90.00
_cell.angle_gamma   90.00
#
_symmetry.space_group_name_H-M   'P 1'
#
loop_
_entity.id
_entity.type
_entity.pdbx_description
1 polymer ?
#
loop_
_entity_poly.entity_id
_entity_poly.type
_entity_poly.pdbx_seq_one_letter_code
_entity_poly.pdbx_strand_id
1 'polypeptide(L)'
;MVIRIPENPRLVNGSEESVWNALLGQLGDGDLVVANQRVTDRLKDHEIDFVVALEGYGIVCLEVKGGQIWHDGSDWYQEQRKGPTVIHPVRQARDALYALRSYVEADPRWSHGRLRWDHVVVFPNTELTDDFGLPECPRWKVIDRSDLDDVVSRLQKVLSGQQLDRPALPEDGVDQLTTVLSGRGLPQRDVVARAIAHEDAADALTAQQSAILDAIRLLHRVEVRGGAGSGKTFLAVEKARRLAKQGQRVALICYSHGLASYLERLTATWSRKERPAYVGEFHALGQLWGAPEGPDESIRNTDTVQFWEHDLPRHMAELASELPLRDRFDAVVVDEAQDFADDWWGPLLAALRDDEAGGIYVFSDEGQRVFDRQGVPPIQLVPLVLDHNLRNTRQIADSFTPLVGQRMRLLGGEGPDVLFVPCAAEDALTIADDQIDSLMDEGWRPEDLALLATGSRHPEQVSRQTEGNAAYWDSFWDTEQVFYGHVLGFKGLERRAVVLALNEKVVQERSRERLYVGLSRARDQLVVCGDPDFIRDVGGAELAKRMGI
;
A
#
# COMPACT_ATOMS: atom_id res chain seq x y z
N MET A 1 18.34 -10.55 -30.85
CA MET A 1 18.78 -9.71 -29.69
C MET A 1 19.28 -10.65 -28.61
N VAL A 2 20.40 -10.30 -27.92
CA VAL A 2 20.91 -11.11 -26.80
C VAL A 2 19.90 -11.14 -25.66
N ILE A 3 19.59 -12.33 -25.14
CA ILE A 3 18.70 -12.52 -23.99
C ILE A 3 19.50 -12.33 -22.70
N ARG A 4 19.01 -11.52 -21.76
CA ARG A 4 19.70 -11.16 -20.51
C ARG A 4 18.81 -11.43 -19.31
N ILE A 5 19.34 -12.09 -18.29
CA ILE A 5 18.63 -12.37 -17.02
C ILE A 5 19.55 -12.01 -15.84
N PRO A 6 19.21 -11.03 -15.00
CA PRO A 6 18.21 -10.01 -15.25
C PRO A 6 18.68 -9.02 -16.34
N GLU A 7 17.78 -8.19 -16.87
CA GLU A 7 18.11 -7.21 -17.91
C GLU A 7 19.22 -6.24 -17.46
N ASN A 8 19.19 -5.84 -16.19
CA ASN A 8 20.19 -4.98 -15.54
C ASN A 8 20.70 -5.65 -14.25
N PRO A 9 21.76 -6.50 -14.32
CA PRO A 9 22.25 -7.20 -13.16
C PRO A 9 23.00 -6.26 -12.18
N ARG A 10 22.90 -6.57 -10.89
CA ARG A 10 23.77 -5.96 -9.87
C ARG A 10 25.06 -6.76 -9.78
N LEU A 11 26.12 -6.29 -10.44
CA LEU A 11 27.43 -6.91 -10.39
C LEU A 11 28.16 -6.50 -9.09
N VAL A 12 28.90 -7.43 -8.50
CA VAL A 12 29.49 -7.25 -7.17
C VAL A 12 30.77 -6.40 -7.23
N ASN A 13 31.51 -6.48 -8.35
CA ASN A 13 32.77 -5.80 -8.48
C ASN A 13 33.14 -5.47 -9.96
N GLY A 14 34.14 -4.63 -10.15
CA GLY A 14 34.61 -4.21 -11.50
C GLY A 14 35.13 -5.35 -12.37
N SER A 15 35.55 -6.48 -11.79
CA SER A 15 35.97 -7.65 -12.56
C SER A 15 34.81 -8.36 -13.23
N GLU A 16 33.70 -8.51 -12.54
CA GLU A 16 32.46 -9.02 -13.13
C GLU A 16 31.90 -8.07 -14.19
N GLU A 17 31.99 -6.74 -13.94
CA GLU A 17 31.58 -5.73 -14.92
C GLU A 17 32.39 -5.81 -16.23
N SER A 18 33.71 -6.03 -16.13
CA SER A 18 34.56 -6.20 -17.30
C SER A 18 34.17 -7.43 -18.11
N VAL A 19 33.91 -8.57 -17.46
CA VAL A 19 33.49 -9.81 -18.11
C VAL A 19 32.08 -9.67 -18.72
N TRP A 20 31.16 -9.04 -18.01
CA TRP A 20 29.80 -8.77 -18.50
C TRP A 20 29.81 -7.94 -19.78
N ASN A 21 30.59 -6.85 -19.79
CA ASN A 21 30.72 -5.97 -20.96
C ASN A 21 31.37 -6.67 -22.14
N ALA A 22 32.41 -7.51 -21.89
CA ALA A 22 33.03 -8.31 -22.92
C ALA A 22 32.07 -9.33 -23.55
N LEU A 23 31.27 -10.01 -22.73
CA LEU A 23 30.23 -10.94 -23.20
C LEU A 23 29.19 -10.22 -24.04
N LEU A 24 28.61 -9.11 -23.54
CA LEU A 24 27.59 -8.36 -24.26
C LEU A 24 28.05 -7.78 -25.60
N GLY A 25 29.33 -7.43 -25.71
CA GLY A 25 29.91 -6.91 -26.95
C GLY A 25 30.12 -7.98 -28.05
N GLN A 26 30.04 -9.28 -27.68
CA GLN A 26 30.43 -10.37 -28.58
C GLN A 26 29.31 -11.43 -28.76
N LEU A 27 28.31 -11.53 -27.85
CA LEU A 27 27.19 -12.44 -27.97
C LEU A 27 26.29 -12.05 -29.15
N GLY A 28 25.81 -13.06 -29.87
CA GLY A 28 24.93 -12.92 -31.03
C GLY A 28 23.44 -12.89 -30.69
N ASP A 29 22.61 -12.65 -31.71
CA ASP A 29 21.16 -12.80 -31.60
C ASP A 29 20.82 -14.27 -31.30
N GLY A 30 19.97 -14.51 -30.32
CA GLY A 30 19.60 -15.86 -29.87
C GLY A 30 20.44 -16.42 -28.74
N ASP A 31 21.58 -15.82 -28.41
CA ASP A 31 22.37 -16.23 -27.23
C ASP A 31 21.77 -15.70 -25.92
N LEU A 32 21.99 -16.43 -24.81
CA LEU A 32 21.54 -16.07 -23.48
C LEU A 32 22.71 -15.84 -22.54
N VAL A 33 22.65 -14.78 -21.75
CA VAL A 33 23.52 -14.58 -20.58
C VAL A 33 22.71 -14.35 -19.31
N VAL A 34 23.00 -15.13 -18.27
CA VAL A 34 22.40 -15.01 -16.94
C VAL A 34 23.48 -14.62 -15.95
N ALA A 35 23.25 -13.57 -15.18
CA ALA A 35 24.18 -13.11 -14.14
C ALA A 35 23.69 -13.50 -12.73
N ASN A 36 24.64 -13.81 -11.83
CA ASN A 36 24.39 -14.10 -10.40
C ASN A 36 23.35 -15.20 -10.18
N GLN A 37 23.45 -16.30 -10.95
CA GLN A 37 22.54 -17.42 -10.81
C GLN A 37 22.82 -18.20 -9.53
N ARG A 38 21.80 -18.36 -8.69
CA ARG A 38 21.87 -19.20 -7.49
C ARG A 38 21.12 -20.49 -7.70
N VAL A 39 21.71 -21.58 -7.25
CA VAL A 39 21.09 -22.92 -7.30
C VAL A 39 21.34 -23.62 -5.98
N THR A 40 20.26 -24.03 -5.32
CA THR A 40 20.31 -24.82 -4.09
C THR A 40 20.18 -26.30 -4.44
N ASP A 41 21.17 -27.10 -4.08
CA ASP A 41 21.06 -28.55 -4.10
C ASP A 41 20.74 -29.10 -2.69
N ARG A 42 20.77 -30.43 -2.52
CA ARG A 42 20.48 -31.05 -1.22
C ARG A 42 21.57 -30.82 -0.17
N LEU A 43 22.74 -30.32 -0.56
CA LEU A 43 23.92 -30.23 0.30
C LEU A 43 24.29 -28.78 0.61
N LYS A 44 24.18 -27.89 -0.36
CA LYS A 44 24.57 -26.48 -0.24
C LYS A 44 23.96 -25.59 -1.32
N ASP A 45 24.12 -24.30 -1.12
CA ASP A 45 23.85 -23.26 -2.11
C ASP A 45 25.07 -23.05 -2.99
N HIS A 46 24.84 -22.93 -4.28
CA HIS A 46 25.86 -22.59 -5.28
C HIS A 46 25.51 -21.22 -5.87
N GLU A 47 26.52 -20.42 -6.06
CA GLU A 47 26.47 -19.15 -6.79
C GLU A 47 27.29 -19.28 -8.06
N ILE A 48 26.75 -18.82 -9.17
CA ILE A 48 27.36 -18.83 -10.50
C ILE A 48 27.40 -17.41 -10.98
N ASP A 49 28.59 -16.88 -11.22
CA ASP A 49 28.71 -15.47 -11.62
C ASP A 49 28.03 -15.24 -12.97
N PHE A 50 28.29 -16.10 -13.98
CA PHE A 50 27.58 -16.04 -15.25
C PHE A 50 27.26 -17.44 -15.79
N VAL A 51 26.07 -17.57 -16.38
CA VAL A 51 25.69 -18.70 -17.24
C VAL A 51 25.52 -18.15 -18.65
N VAL A 52 26.25 -18.74 -19.60
CA VAL A 52 26.17 -18.35 -21.01
C VAL A 52 25.66 -19.54 -21.82
N ALA A 53 24.59 -19.36 -22.56
CA ALA A 53 24.06 -20.35 -23.50
C ALA A 53 24.24 -19.85 -24.93
N LEU A 54 24.99 -20.61 -25.72
CA LEU A 54 25.33 -20.31 -27.09
C LEU A 54 24.60 -21.24 -28.03
N GLU A 55 23.72 -20.68 -28.86
CA GLU A 55 22.98 -21.45 -29.85
C GLU A 55 23.95 -22.20 -30.81
N GLY A 56 23.65 -23.44 -31.11
CA GLY A 56 24.51 -24.31 -31.92
C GLY A 56 25.76 -24.84 -31.21
N TYR A 57 26.03 -24.45 -29.97
CA TYR A 57 27.20 -24.89 -29.18
C TYR A 57 26.82 -25.61 -27.89
N GLY A 58 26.32 -24.89 -26.87
CA GLY A 58 26.00 -25.46 -25.57
C GLY A 58 25.87 -24.42 -24.47
N ILE A 59 26.02 -24.86 -23.20
CA ILE A 59 25.86 -24.03 -22.00
C ILE A 59 27.16 -24.05 -21.19
N VAL A 60 27.62 -22.87 -20.77
CA VAL A 60 28.86 -22.71 -19.99
C VAL A 60 28.57 -21.93 -18.70
N CYS A 61 29.05 -22.46 -17.57
CA CYS A 61 29.09 -21.73 -16.30
C CYS A 61 30.46 -21.05 -16.14
N LEU A 62 30.46 -19.77 -15.82
CA LEU A 62 31.67 -18.97 -15.62
C LEU A 62 31.79 -18.61 -14.13
N GLU A 63 32.96 -18.82 -13.57
CA GLU A 63 33.39 -18.34 -12.25
C GLU A 63 34.42 -17.27 -12.42
N VAL A 64 34.15 -16.07 -11.96
CA VAL A 64 35.02 -14.90 -12.10
C VAL A 64 35.80 -14.66 -10.82
N LYS A 65 37.12 -14.57 -10.93
CA LYS A 65 37.98 -14.20 -9.81
C LYS A 65 38.77 -12.95 -10.15
N GLY A 66 38.39 -11.86 -9.50
CA GLY A 66 39.06 -10.56 -9.66
C GLY A 66 40.30 -10.41 -8.77
N GLY A 67 41.03 -9.31 -8.98
CA GLY A 67 42.22 -9.01 -8.23
C GLY A 67 43.46 -9.77 -8.73
N GLN A 68 44.47 -9.87 -7.89
CA GLN A 68 45.71 -10.59 -8.20
C GLN A 68 45.56 -12.06 -7.80
N ILE A 69 45.66 -12.95 -8.79
CA ILE A 69 45.50 -14.39 -8.65
C ILE A 69 46.80 -15.08 -8.99
N TRP A 70 47.23 -16.08 -8.23
CA TRP A 70 48.36 -16.94 -8.53
C TRP A 70 48.17 -18.35 -7.99
N HIS A 71 49.02 -19.28 -8.43
CA HIS A 71 49.06 -20.67 -7.99
C HIS A 71 50.47 -21.01 -7.53
N ASP A 72 50.63 -21.61 -6.33
CA ASP A 72 51.94 -21.92 -5.76
C ASP A 72 52.45 -23.35 -6.09
N GLY A 73 51.71 -24.08 -6.92
CA GLY A 73 51.95 -25.47 -7.25
C GLY A 73 51.02 -26.45 -6.51
N SER A 74 50.39 -25.99 -5.43
CA SER A 74 49.42 -26.77 -4.64
C SER A 74 48.04 -26.17 -4.64
N ASP A 75 47.91 -24.87 -4.40
CA ASP A 75 46.66 -24.15 -4.23
C ASP A 75 46.60 -22.84 -5.00
N TRP A 76 45.38 -22.39 -5.30
CA TRP A 76 45.09 -21.07 -5.84
C TRP A 76 44.98 -20.03 -4.75
N TYR A 77 45.55 -18.85 -4.94
CA TYR A 77 45.52 -17.73 -4.02
C TYR A 77 44.95 -16.50 -4.69
N GLN A 78 44.24 -15.71 -3.90
CA GLN A 78 43.76 -14.38 -4.26
C GLN A 78 44.25 -13.37 -3.25
N GLU A 79 44.84 -12.27 -3.71
CA GLU A 79 45.20 -11.15 -2.84
C GLU A 79 43.92 -10.42 -2.37
N GLN A 80 43.77 -10.28 -1.07
CA GLN A 80 42.71 -9.57 -0.43
C GLN A 80 43.24 -8.52 0.54
N ARG A 81 42.37 -7.59 1.01
CA ARG A 81 42.77 -6.52 1.96
C ARG A 81 43.49 -7.02 3.22
N LYS A 82 43.23 -8.25 3.64
CA LYS A 82 43.78 -8.88 4.85
C LYS A 82 44.94 -9.83 4.54
N GLY A 83 45.42 -9.85 3.31
CA GLY A 83 46.46 -10.73 2.80
C GLY A 83 45.93 -11.87 1.93
N PRO A 84 46.84 -12.74 1.44
CA PRO A 84 46.50 -13.85 0.56
C PRO A 84 45.50 -14.81 1.16
N THR A 85 44.50 -15.20 0.38
CA THR A 85 43.47 -16.16 0.77
C THR A 85 43.46 -17.33 -0.22
N VAL A 86 43.41 -18.55 0.27
CA VAL A 86 43.24 -19.75 -0.57
C VAL A 86 41.84 -19.75 -1.18
N ILE A 87 41.79 -19.97 -2.49
CA ILE A 87 40.52 -20.07 -3.25
C ILE A 87 40.49 -21.38 -4.04
N HIS A 88 39.30 -21.84 -4.42
CA HIS A 88 39.11 -23.04 -5.20
C HIS A 88 38.21 -22.79 -6.43
N PRO A 89 38.63 -21.92 -7.36
CA PRO A 89 37.77 -21.44 -8.43
C PRO A 89 37.30 -22.55 -9.38
N VAL A 90 38.17 -23.50 -9.72
CA VAL A 90 37.85 -24.63 -10.60
C VAL A 90 36.79 -25.54 -9.97
N ARG A 91 36.96 -25.83 -8.67
CA ARG A 91 35.98 -26.65 -7.92
C ARG A 91 34.66 -25.92 -7.81
N GLN A 92 34.67 -24.63 -7.52
CA GLN A 92 33.46 -23.80 -7.44
C GLN A 92 32.69 -23.85 -8.76
N ALA A 93 33.33 -23.53 -9.88
CA ALA A 93 32.73 -23.55 -11.21
C ALA A 93 32.16 -24.93 -11.58
N ARG A 94 32.89 -25.99 -11.28
CA ARG A 94 32.48 -27.38 -11.58
C ARG A 94 31.28 -27.81 -10.74
N ASP A 95 31.33 -27.60 -9.42
CA ASP A 95 30.25 -27.98 -8.51
C ASP A 95 28.95 -27.22 -8.85
N ALA A 96 29.07 -25.94 -9.17
CA ALA A 96 27.96 -25.08 -9.59
C ALA A 96 27.36 -25.51 -10.93
N LEU A 97 28.21 -25.92 -11.90
CA LEU A 97 27.74 -26.50 -13.16
C LEU A 97 26.88 -27.75 -12.92
N TYR A 98 27.34 -28.68 -12.08
CA TYR A 98 26.59 -29.91 -11.83
C TYR A 98 25.27 -29.65 -11.12
N ALA A 99 25.22 -28.73 -10.17
CA ALA A 99 24.00 -28.33 -9.49
C ALA A 99 22.99 -27.71 -10.48
N LEU A 100 23.45 -26.73 -11.29
CA LEU A 100 22.59 -26.08 -12.28
C LEU A 100 22.07 -27.05 -13.33
N ARG A 101 22.93 -27.90 -13.86
CA ARG A 101 22.55 -28.90 -14.85
C ARG A 101 21.51 -29.87 -14.29
N SER A 102 21.72 -30.38 -13.06
CA SER A 102 20.75 -31.24 -12.39
C SER A 102 19.39 -30.55 -12.20
N TYR A 103 19.39 -29.26 -11.85
CA TYR A 103 18.20 -28.46 -11.71
C TYR A 103 17.45 -28.32 -13.04
N VAL A 104 18.16 -27.98 -14.13
CA VAL A 104 17.56 -27.79 -15.46
C VAL A 104 17.06 -29.13 -16.01
N GLU A 105 17.87 -30.19 -15.96
CA GLU A 105 17.49 -31.51 -16.49
C GLU A 105 16.33 -32.15 -15.72
N ALA A 106 16.05 -31.73 -14.48
CA ALA A 106 14.93 -32.18 -13.67
C ALA A 106 13.64 -31.39 -13.91
N ASP A 107 13.72 -30.22 -14.54
CA ASP A 107 12.54 -29.38 -14.78
C ASP A 107 11.70 -29.93 -15.95
N PRO A 108 10.36 -30.12 -15.78
CA PRO A 108 9.48 -30.65 -16.83
C PRO A 108 9.42 -29.80 -18.10
N ARG A 109 9.85 -28.54 -18.04
CA ARG A 109 9.92 -27.63 -19.20
C ARG A 109 11.15 -27.88 -20.06
N TRP A 110 12.13 -28.65 -19.57
CA TRP A 110 13.32 -29.01 -20.29
C TRP A 110 13.12 -30.34 -21.02
N SER A 111 13.13 -30.33 -22.35
CA SER A 111 12.83 -31.52 -23.16
C SER A 111 14.06 -32.13 -23.87
N HIS A 112 15.23 -31.48 -23.80
CA HIS A 112 16.38 -31.83 -24.64
C HIS A 112 17.34 -32.88 -24.05
N GLY A 113 17.08 -33.37 -22.81
CA GLY A 113 17.98 -34.31 -22.16
C GLY A 113 19.39 -33.77 -21.97
N ARG A 114 20.41 -34.62 -22.26
CA ARG A 114 21.82 -34.27 -22.02
C ARG A 114 22.41 -33.55 -23.22
N LEU A 115 22.65 -32.23 -23.07
CA LEU A 115 23.37 -31.42 -24.03
C LEU A 115 24.83 -31.21 -23.65
N ARG A 116 25.55 -30.36 -24.42
CA ARG A 116 26.90 -29.90 -24.08
C ARG A 116 26.85 -28.87 -22.96
N TRP A 117 27.48 -29.20 -21.85
CA TRP A 117 27.65 -28.33 -20.69
C TRP A 117 29.11 -28.31 -20.30
N ASP A 118 29.65 -27.13 -20.01
CA ASP A 118 30.98 -27.01 -19.47
C ASP A 118 31.10 -25.83 -18.47
N HIS A 119 32.27 -25.71 -17.86
CA HIS A 119 32.62 -24.59 -16.98
C HIS A 119 33.99 -24.04 -17.33
N VAL A 120 34.14 -22.76 -17.08
CA VAL A 120 35.40 -22.05 -17.19
C VAL A 120 35.65 -21.16 -15.98
N VAL A 121 36.92 -20.87 -15.71
CA VAL A 121 37.30 -19.87 -14.73
C VAL A 121 37.81 -18.64 -15.47
N VAL A 122 37.41 -17.45 -15.01
CA VAL A 122 37.74 -16.17 -15.65
C VAL A 122 38.57 -15.34 -14.70
N PHE A 123 39.79 -14.96 -15.15
CA PHE A 123 40.73 -14.10 -14.43
C PHE A 123 40.93 -12.78 -15.19
N PRO A 124 40.00 -11.83 -15.12
CA PRO A 124 39.99 -10.66 -15.99
C PRO A 124 41.16 -9.68 -15.74
N ASN A 125 41.86 -9.83 -14.62
CA ASN A 125 42.97 -8.96 -14.23
C ASN A 125 44.34 -9.66 -14.30
N THR A 126 44.37 -10.95 -14.68
CA THR A 126 45.59 -11.75 -14.75
C THR A 126 45.87 -12.14 -16.19
N GLU A 127 47.10 -12.24 -16.57
CA GLU A 127 47.58 -12.71 -17.88
C GLU A 127 48.38 -13.99 -17.65
N LEU A 128 48.01 -15.05 -18.35
CA LEU A 128 48.64 -16.37 -18.25
C LEU A 128 49.51 -16.62 -19.48
N THR A 129 50.57 -17.38 -19.26
CA THR A 129 51.42 -17.81 -20.37
C THR A 129 50.76 -18.92 -21.19
N ASP A 130 51.14 -19.08 -22.46
CA ASP A 130 50.56 -20.09 -23.37
C ASP A 130 50.84 -21.53 -22.91
N ASP A 131 51.89 -21.74 -22.15
CA ASP A 131 52.29 -23.04 -21.57
C ASP A 131 51.67 -23.32 -20.20
N PHE A 132 50.81 -22.40 -19.71
CA PHE A 132 50.05 -22.63 -18.48
C PHE A 132 49.19 -23.90 -18.60
N GLY A 133 49.25 -24.73 -17.57
CA GLY A 133 48.36 -25.91 -17.47
C GLY A 133 48.53 -26.62 -16.15
N LEU A 134 47.40 -26.91 -15.54
CA LEU A 134 47.27 -27.78 -14.37
C LEU A 134 46.41 -28.98 -14.74
N PRO A 135 46.61 -30.18 -14.12
CA PRO A 135 45.76 -31.34 -14.39
C PRO A 135 44.28 -31.08 -14.20
N GLU A 136 43.90 -30.27 -13.21
CA GLU A 136 42.54 -29.88 -12.93
C GLU A 136 42.07 -28.64 -13.71
N CYS A 137 42.99 -27.82 -14.24
CA CYS A 137 42.71 -26.55 -14.87
C CYS A 137 43.64 -26.34 -16.10
N PRO A 138 43.40 -27.04 -17.21
CA PRO A 138 44.19 -26.84 -18.42
C PRO A 138 43.92 -25.45 -19.03
N ARG A 139 44.86 -24.88 -19.79
CA ARG A 139 44.79 -23.55 -20.37
C ARG A 139 43.47 -23.23 -21.08
N TRP A 140 42.91 -24.20 -21.76
CA TRP A 140 41.63 -24.05 -22.49
C TRP A 140 40.40 -23.88 -21.58
N LYS A 141 40.53 -24.18 -20.27
CA LYS A 141 39.48 -23.98 -19.23
C LYS A 141 39.58 -22.62 -18.54
N VAL A 142 40.55 -21.81 -18.90
CA VAL A 142 40.76 -20.50 -18.31
C VAL A 142 40.61 -19.43 -19.36
N ILE A 143 39.90 -18.39 -19.00
CA ILE A 143 39.80 -17.14 -19.74
C ILE A 143 40.55 -16.09 -18.92
N ASP A 144 41.65 -15.56 -19.46
CA ASP A 144 42.43 -14.53 -18.83
C ASP A 144 42.15 -13.14 -19.42
N ARG A 145 42.91 -12.13 -18.99
CA ARG A 145 42.70 -10.76 -19.45
C ARG A 145 42.85 -10.63 -20.97
N SER A 146 43.80 -11.34 -21.58
CA SER A 146 44.03 -11.28 -23.03
C SER A 146 42.96 -11.99 -23.86
N ASP A 147 42.22 -12.94 -23.25
CA ASP A 147 41.14 -13.69 -23.89
C ASP A 147 39.82 -12.93 -23.89
N LEU A 148 39.65 -11.83 -23.11
CA LEU A 148 38.40 -11.09 -23.01
C LEU A 148 37.95 -10.46 -24.34
N ASP A 149 38.92 -10.05 -25.19
CA ASP A 149 38.60 -9.50 -26.51
C ASP A 149 38.00 -10.53 -27.48
N ASP A 150 38.11 -11.82 -27.15
CA ASP A 150 37.62 -12.97 -27.95
C ASP A 150 36.88 -14.00 -27.10
N VAL A 151 36.25 -13.54 -26.02
CA VAL A 151 35.67 -14.41 -24.97
C VAL A 151 34.62 -15.39 -25.53
N VAL A 152 33.72 -14.96 -26.38
CA VAL A 152 32.66 -15.84 -26.97
C VAL A 152 33.27 -16.93 -27.84
N SER A 153 34.28 -16.58 -28.69
CA SER A 153 34.99 -17.57 -29.51
C SER A 153 35.74 -18.60 -28.65
N ARG A 154 36.31 -18.17 -27.52
CA ARG A 154 36.92 -19.07 -26.52
C ARG A 154 35.89 -20.02 -25.90
N LEU A 155 34.70 -19.54 -25.52
CA LEU A 155 33.61 -20.38 -25.00
C LEU A 155 33.12 -21.39 -26.04
N GLN A 156 33.00 -20.99 -27.29
CA GLN A 156 32.64 -21.89 -28.41
C GLN A 156 33.66 -23.02 -28.57
N LYS A 157 34.98 -22.72 -28.50
CA LYS A 157 36.04 -23.72 -28.55
C LYS A 157 35.99 -24.69 -27.38
N VAL A 158 35.71 -24.21 -26.15
CA VAL A 158 35.50 -25.05 -24.96
C VAL A 158 34.36 -26.04 -25.18
N LEU A 159 33.22 -25.58 -25.68
CA LEU A 159 32.05 -26.42 -25.93
C LEU A 159 32.23 -27.41 -27.09
N SER A 160 32.99 -27.03 -28.12
CA SER A 160 33.23 -27.87 -29.31
C SER A 160 34.34 -28.91 -29.09
N GLY A 161 35.26 -28.69 -28.15
CA GLY A 161 36.48 -29.48 -28.03
C GLY A 161 36.36 -30.83 -27.34
N GLN A 162 35.39 -31.04 -26.45
CA GLN A 162 35.41 -32.20 -25.54
C GLN A 162 34.13 -33.05 -25.45
N GLN A 163 33.01 -32.64 -25.99
CA GLN A 163 31.76 -33.36 -25.85
C GLN A 163 31.09 -33.61 -27.22
N LEU A 164 31.88 -34.06 -28.17
CA LEU A 164 31.44 -34.38 -29.54
C LEU A 164 30.36 -35.48 -29.59
N ASP A 165 30.26 -36.28 -28.54
CA ASP A 165 29.23 -37.31 -28.34
C ASP A 165 27.89 -36.76 -27.86
N ARG A 166 27.84 -35.47 -27.48
CA ARG A 166 26.62 -34.82 -27.00
C ARG A 166 26.11 -33.79 -28.02
N PRO A 167 24.77 -33.67 -28.16
CA PRO A 167 24.18 -32.68 -29.03
C PRO A 167 24.55 -31.25 -28.62
N ALA A 168 24.65 -30.37 -29.59
CA ALA A 168 24.74 -28.94 -29.36
C ALA A 168 23.38 -28.40 -28.84
N LEU A 169 23.38 -27.20 -28.26
CA LEU A 169 22.17 -26.52 -27.82
C LEU A 169 21.36 -26.04 -29.03
N PRO A 170 20.13 -26.53 -29.25
CA PRO A 170 19.28 -26.06 -30.33
C PRO A 170 18.63 -24.69 -30.00
N GLU A 171 18.08 -24.02 -31.01
CA GLU A 171 17.41 -22.71 -30.87
C GLU A 171 16.33 -22.72 -29.78
N ASP A 172 15.43 -23.68 -29.80
CA ASP A 172 14.37 -23.82 -28.78
C ASP A 172 14.92 -24.21 -27.39
N GLY A 173 16.14 -24.71 -27.32
CA GLY A 173 16.84 -25.01 -26.08
C GLY A 173 17.22 -23.76 -25.29
N VAL A 174 17.55 -22.67 -25.97
CA VAL A 174 17.80 -21.36 -25.32
C VAL A 174 16.51 -20.83 -24.71
N ASP A 175 15.39 -20.89 -25.42
CA ASP A 175 14.09 -20.47 -24.94
C ASP A 175 13.62 -21.28 -23.72
N GLN A 176 13.81 -22.62 -23.78
CA GLN A 176 13.50 -23.49 -22.66
C GLN A 176 14.36 -23.18 -21.44
N LEU A 177 15.67 -22.98 -21.64
CA LEU A 177 16.59 -22.61 -20.56
C LEU A 177 16.19 -21.27 -19.94
N THR A 178 15.89 -20.27 -20.78
CA THR A 178 15.38 -18.96 -20.35
C THR A 178 14.14 -19.12 -19.47
N THR A 179 13.18 -19.92 -19.93
CA THR A 179 11.96 -20.19 -19.18
C THR A 179 12.21 -20.90 -17.85
N VAL A 180 13.16 -21.84 -17.81
CA VAL A 180 13.52 -22.57 -16.58
C VAL A 180 14.21 -21.65 -15.58
N LEU A 181 15.16 -20.83 -16.02
CA LEU A 181 15.97 -19.95 -15.17
C LEU A 181 15.21 -18.69 -14.72
N SER A 182 14.19 -18.24 -15.46
CA SER A 182 13.32 -17.14 -15.04
C SER A 182 12.45 -17.47 -13.82
N GLY A 183 12.44 -18.73 -13.38
CA GLY A 183 11.69 -19.18 -12.21
C GLY A 183 10.20 -19.40 -12.47
N ARG A 184 9.50 -19.89 -11.46
CA ARG A 184 8.03 -20.07 -11.48
C ARG A 184 7.44 -19.40 -10.24
N GLY A 185 6.25 -18.79 -10.41
CA GLY A 185 5.50 -18.26 -9.27
C GLY A 185 6.32 -17.29 -8.44
N LEU A 186 7.16 -16.49 -9.13
CA LEU A 186 7.94 -15.47 -8.43
C LEU A 186 6.96 -14.57 -7.70
N PRO A 187 7.16 -14.32 -6.39
CA PRO A 187 6.33 -13.37 -5.69
C PRO A 187 6.50 -12.01 -6.36
N GLN A 188 5.49 -11.61 -7.11
CA GLN A 188 5.40 -10.26 -7.62
C GLN A 188 5.19 -9.32 -6.43
N ARG A 189 5.42 -8.02 -6.63
CA ARG A 189 5.04 -7.03 -5.63
C ARG A 189 3.54 -7.16 -5.41
N ASP A 190 3.17 -7.89 -4.38
CA ASP A 190 1.79 -8.07 -3.99
C ASP A 190 1.29 -6.75 -3.39
N VAL A 191 0.36 -6.10 -4.11
CA VAL A 191 -0.24 -4.84 -3.66
C VAL A 191 -0.94 -5.02 -2.32
N VAL A 192 -1.57 -6.18 -2.10
CA VAL A 192 -2.25 -6.50 -0.85
C VAL A 192 -1.26 -6.71 0.29
N ALA A 193 -0.17 -7.47 0.06
CA ALA A 193 0.86 -7.66 1.09
C ALA A 193 1.53 -6.34 1.49
N ARG A 194 1.78 -5.44 0.54
CA ARG A 194 2.31 -4.10 0.82
C ARG A 194 1.33 -3.25 1.61
N ALA A 195 0.04 -3.32 1.26
CA ALA A 195 -1.02 -2.60 1.96
C ALA A 195 -1.18 -3.12 3.41
N ILE A 196 -1.07 -4.44 3.64
CA ILE A 196 -1.07 -5.03 4.99
C ILE A 196 0.11 -4.50 5.80
N ALA A 197 1.32 -4.51 5.24
CA ALA A 197 2.51 -4.01 5.95
C ALA A 197 2.38 -2.49 6.27
N HIS A 198 1.75 -1.72 5.38
CA HIS A 198 1.45 -0.30 5.62
C HIS A 198 0.42 -0.13 6.76
N GLU A 199 -0.62 -0.96 6.79
CA GLU A 199 -1.64 -0.96 7.84
C GLU A 199 -1.04 -1.28 9.21
N ASP A 200 -0.21 -2.33 9.32
CA ASP A 200 0.49 -2.71 10.56
C ASP A 200 1.37 -1.55 11.08
N ALA A 201 2.07 -0.86 10.18
CA ALA A 201 2.90 0.29 10.54
C ALA A 201 2.05 1.48 11.02
N ALA A 202 0.93 1.77 10.34
CA ALA A 202 -0.01 2.82 10.73
C ALA A 202 -0.68 2.53 12.07
N ASP A 203 -1.04 1.29 12.34
CA ASP A 203 -1.63 0.86 13.61
C ASP A 203 -0.62 0.97 14.76
N ALA A 204 0.64 0.62 14.53
CA ALA A 204 1.71 0.80 15.53
C ALA A 204 1.92 2.29 15.89
N LEU A 205 1.92 3.18 14.88
CA LEU A 205 2.01 4.64 15.10
C LEU A 205 0.78 5.17 15.82
N THR A 206 -0.40 4.70 15.44
CA THR A 206 -1.67 5.11 16.08
C THR A 206 -1.74 4.61 17.53
N ALA A 207 -1.21 3.42 17.84
CA ALA A 207 -1.08 2.93 19.21
C ALA A 207 -0.14 3.81 20.04
N GLN A 208 0.94 4.33 19.46
CA GLN A 208 1.80 5.31 20.14
C GLN A 208 1.06 6.61 20.45
N GLN A 209 0.17 7.07 19.54
CA GLN A 209 -0.68 8.24 19.82
C GLN A 209 -1.63 8.00 21.00
N SER A 210 -2.00 6.78 21.30
CA SER A 210 -2.85 6.49 22.46
C SER A 210 -2.22 6.92 23.79
N ALA A 211 -0.90 7.11 23.85
CA ALA A 211 -0.21 7.72 24.98
C ALA A 211 -0.68 9.18 25.25
N ILE A 212 -1.18 9.87 24.24
CA ILE A 212 -1.80 11.19 24.37
C ILE A 212 -3.01 11.11 25.31
N LEU A 213 -3.82 10.03 25.21
CA LEU A 213 -4.97 9.81 26.08
C LEU A 213 -4.55 9.63 27.55
N ASP A 214 -3.36 9.10 27.80
CA ASP A 214 -2.80 8.99 29.14
C ASP A 214 -2.39 10.36 29.70
N ALA A 215 -1.82 11.21 28.86
CA ALA A 215 -1.46 12.58 29.22
C ALA A 215 -2.67 13.44 29.60
N ILE A 216 -3.81 13.23 28.92
CA ILE A 216 -5.06 13.97 29.17
C ILE A 216 -6.06 13.20 30.05
N ARG A 217 -5.62 12.15 30.75
CA ARG A 217 -6.54 11.27 31.50
C ARG A 217 -7.34 11.98 32.59
N LEU A 218 -6.79 13.05 33.14
CA LEU A 218 -7.42 13.86 34.20
C LEU A 218 -8.30 15.00 33.66
N LEU A 219 -8.28 15.22 32.34
CA LEU A 219 -9.10 16.24 31.71
C LEU A 219 -10.47 15.63 31.33
N HIS A 220 -11.52 16.28 31.76
CA HIS A 220 -12.90 15.82 31.48
C HIS A 220 -13.52 16.53 30.27
N ARG A 221 -12.95 17.63 29.79
CA ARG A 221 -13.46 18.44 28.69
C ARG A 221 -12.34 18.74 27.72
N VAL A 222 -12.29 18.00 26.61
CA VAL A 222 -11.18 18.02 25.65
C VAL A 222 -11.72 18.08 24.23
N GLU A 223 -11.11 18.91 23.41
CA GLU A 223 -11.29 18.91 21.97
C GLU A 223 -10.01 18.44 21.28
N VAL A 224 -10.09 17.40 20.48
CA VAL A 224 -8.99 16.87 19.68
C VAL A 224 -9.21 17.27 18.23
N ARG A 225 -8.37 18.17 17.73
CA ARG A 225 -8.39 18.65 16.35
C ARG A 225 -7.30 17.99 15.53
N GLY A 226 -7.58 17.64 14.28
CA GLY A 226 -6.58 17.09 13.38
C GLY A 226 -7.12 16.93 11.98
N GLY A 227 -6.26 16.91 10.97
CA GLY A 227 -6.66 16.66 9.58
C GLY A 227 -7.00 15.19 9.30
N ALA A 228 -7.35 14.89 8.05
CA ALA A 228 -7.57 13.52 7.60
C ALA A 228 -6.35 12.63 7.87
N GLY A 229 -6.58 11.36 8.19
CA GLY A 229 -5.51 10.39 8.46
C GLY A 229 -4.75 10.60 9.78
N SER A 230 -5.15 11.55 10.64
CA SER A 230 -4.47 11.82 11.92
C SER A 230 -4.83 10.85 13.07
N GLY A 231 -5.75 9.91 12.86
CA GLY A 231 -6.13 8.92 13.87
C GLY A 231 -7.22 9.36 14.85
N LYS A 232 -7.97 10.44 14.58
CA LYS A 232 -9.06 10.97 15.45
C LYS A 232 -10.07 9.90 15.85
N THR A 233 -10.65 9.22 14.88
CA THR A 233 -11.65 8.16 15.11
C THR A 233 -11.10 7.05 16.01
N PHE A 234 -9.85 6.62 15.79
CA PHE A 234 -9.20 5.64 16.66
C PHE A 234 -9.11 6.16 18.11
N LEU A 235 -8.67 7.41 18.29
CA LEU A 235 -8.57 8.01 19.62
C LEU A 235 -9.94 8.20 20.28
N ALA A 236 -10.99 8.55 19.50
CA ALA A 236 -12.37 8.64 20.00
C ALA A 236 -12.86 7.28 20.53
N VAL A 237 -12.68 6.24 19.74
CA VAL A 237 -13.02 4.85 20.05
C VAL A 237 -12.24 4.36 21.28
N GLU A 238 -10.94 4.55 21.32
CA GLU A 238 -10.09 4.13 22.44
C GLU A 238 -10.40 4.93 23.73
N LYS A 239 -10.73 6.22 23.61
CA LYS A 239 -11.20 7.02 24.75
C LYS A 239 -12.50 6.48 25.32
N ALA A 240 -13.49 6.21 24.47
CA ALA A 240 -14.77 5.64 24.88
C ALA A 240 -14.59 4.26 25.56
N ARG A 241 -13.72 3.41 24.99
CA ARG A 241 -13.36 2.10 25.56
C ARG A 241 -12.73 2.21 26.94
N ARG A 242 -11.76 3.12 27.13
CA ARG A 242 -11.06 3.33 28.42
C ARG A 242 -12.02 3.82 29.51
N LEU A 243 -12.92 4.73 29.17
CA LEU A 243 -13.94 5.23 30.10
C LEU A 243 -14.93 4.12 30.49
N ALA A 244 -15.40 3.32 29.51
CA ALA A 244 -16.25 2.17 29.78
C ALA A 244 -15.57 1.12 30.69
N LYS A 245 -14.27 0.81 30.46
CA LYS A 245 -13.45 -0.04 31.35
C LYS A 245 -13.38 0.46 32.79
N GLN A 246 -13.45 1.76 32.99
CA GLN A 246 -13.48 2.39 34.31
C GLN A 246 -14.87 2.34 34.96
N GLY A 247 -15.85 1.70 34.30
CA GLY A 247 -17.22 1.57 34.79
C GLY A 247 -18.09 2.77 34.51
N GLN A 248 -17.65 3.70 33.68
CA GLN A 248 -18.45 4.85 33.28
C GLN A 248 -19.49 4.45 32.23
N ARG A 249 -20.65 5.05 32.29
CA ARG A 249 -21.69 4.95 31.27
C ARG A 249 -21.38 5.97 30.17
N VAL A 250 -20.90 5.50 29.04
CA VAL A 250 -20.36 6.34 27.94
C VAL A 250 -21.28 6.29 26.73
N ALA A 251 -21.49 7.44 26.07
CA ALA A 251 -22.05 7.51 24.72
C ALA A 251 -20.92 7.83 23.73
N LEU A 252 -20.78 7.03 22.66
CA LEU A 252 -19.92 7.28 21.51
C LEU A 252 -20.82 7.64 20.32
N ILE A 253 -20.74 8.87 19.85
CA ILE A 253 -21.72 9.49 18.97
C ILE A 253 -21.03 10.06 17.74
N CYS A 254 -21.67 9.93 16.58
CA CYS A 254 -21.30 10.62 15.35
C CYS A 254 -22.58 11.09 14.61
N TYR A 255 -22.40 11.73 13.47
CA TYR A 255 -23.52 12.18 12.63
C TYR A 255 -23.81 11.21 11.48
N SER A 256 -22.76 10.65 10.82
CA SER A 256 -22.95 9.92 9.58
C SER A 256 -23.37 8.46 9.81
N HIS A 257 -24.35 7.97 9.03
CA HIS A 257 -24.81 6.59 9.08
C HIS A 257 -23.69 5.56 8.86
N GLY A 258 -22.80 5.82 7.89
CA GLY A 258 -21.70 4.92 7.59
C GLY A 258 -20.72 4.78 8.76
N LEU A 259 -20.34 5.90 9.37
CA LEU A 259 -19.45 5.89 10.53
C LEU A 259 -20.14 5.25 11.75
N ALA A 260 -21.43 5.50 11.97
CA ALA A 260 -22.19 4.87 13.04
C ALA A 260 -22.19 3.34 12.90
N SER A 261 -22.55 2.82 11.73
CA SER A 261 -22.49 1.39 11.42
C SER A 261 -21.10 0.79 11.65
N TYR A 262 -20.04 1.50 11.25
CA TYR A 262 -18.67 1.08 11.51
C TYR A 262 -18.37 1.00 13.02
N LEU A 263 -18.69 2.04 13.78
CA LEU A 263 -18.48 2.10 15.23
C LEU A 263 -19.27 1.03 15.98
N GLU A 264 -20.52 0.80 15.61
CA GLU A 264 -21.38 -0.25 16.18
C GLU A 264 -20.80 -1.65 15.96
N ARG A 265 -20.39 -1.98 14.73
CA ARG A 265 -19.76 -3.27 14.41
C ARG A 265 -18.45 -3.46 15.15
N LEU A 266 -17.59 -2.45 15.16
CA LEU A 266 -16.32 -2.49 15.88
C LEU A 266 -16.52 -2.77 17.36
N THR A 267 -17.43 -2.05 18.00
CA THR A 267 -17.68 -2.17 19.44
C THR A 267 -18.50 -3.40 19.82
N ALA A 268 -19.27 -3.97 18.89
CA ALA A 268 -20.07 -5.19 19.12
C ALA A 268 -19.19 -6.40 19.49
N THR A 269 -17.94 -6.43 19.02
CA THR A 269 -16.96 -7.50 19.31
C THR A 269 -16.36 -7.39 20.71
N TRP A 270 -16.55 -6.28 21.41
CA TRP A 270 -15.93 -6.02 22.70
C TRP A 270 -16.68 -6.68 23.86
N SER A 271 -15.94 -6.95 24.93
CA SER A 271 -16.56 -7.41 26.18
C SER A 271 -17.52 -6.35 26.75
N ARG A 272 -18.54 -6.78 27.48
CA ARG A 272 -19.54 -5.88 28.07
C ARG A 272 -18.94 -4.76 28.94
N LYS A 273 -17.76 -5.01 29.55
CA LYS A 273 -17.08 -4.02 30.40
C LYS A 273 -16.34 -2.95 29.59
N GLU A 274 -16.07 -3.21 28.34
CA GLU A 274 -15.34 -2.30 27.46
C GLU A 274 -16.26 -1.52 26.54
N ARG A 275 -17.50 -2.02 26.36
CA ARG A 275 -18.46 -1.48 25.42
C ARG A 275 -19.15 -0.23 25.99
N PRO A 276 -19.18 0.89 25.25
CA PRO A 276 -19.98 2.05 25.62
C PRO A 276 -21.46 1.69 25.77
N ALA A 277 -22.18 2.43 26.59
CA ALA A 277 -23.62 2.22 26.82
C ALA A 277 -24.47 2.59 25.60
N TYR A 278 -23.97 3.50 24.78
CA TYR A 278 -24.54 3.87 23.49
C TYR A 278 -23.39 4.05 22.46
N VAL A 279 -23.61 3.55 21.28
CA VAL A 279 -22.77 3.79 20.10
C VAL A 279 -23.71 4.00 18.93
N GLY A 280 -23.53 5.06 18.14
CA GLY A 280 -24.37 5.32 16.98
C GLY A 280 -24.55 6.80 16.66
N GLU A 281 -25.61 7.09 15.93
CA GLU A 281 -25.92 8.44 15.45
C GLU A 281 -26.59 9.30 16.52
N PHE A 282 -26.38 10.62 16.40
CA PHE A 282 -27.06 11.59 17.26
C PHE A 282 -28.59 11.50 17.18
N HIS A 283 -29.13 11.44 15.98
CA HIS A 283 -30.59 11.39 15.78
C HIS A 283 -31.20 10.08 16.28
N ALA A 284 -30.53 8.95 16.08
CA ALA A 284 -30.98 7.66 16.59
C ALA A 284 -31.00 7.60 18.13
N LEU A 285 -30.07 8.31 18.79
CA LEU A 285 -30.11 8.48 20.25
C LEU A 285 -31.42 9.18 20.71
N GLY A 286 -31.84 10.20 19.97
CA GLY A 286 -33.10 10.89 20.23
C GLY A 286 -34.33 9.97 20.14
N GLN A 287 -34.34 9.12 19.12
CA GLN A 287 -35.43 8.12 18.95
C GLN A 287 -35.48 7.13 20.13
N LEU A 288 -34.30 6.71 20.66
CA LEU A 288 -34.26 5.87 21.87
C LEU A 288 -34.83 6.56 23.12
N TRP A 289 -34.79 7.87 23.17
CA TRP A 289 -35.40 8.65 24.24
C TRP A 289 -36.89 8.92 24.01
N GLY A 290 -37.42 8.59 22.81
CA GLY A 290 -38.81 8.79 22.44
C GLY A 290 -39.07 10.04 21.61
N ALA A 291 -38.02 10.63 21.00
CA ALA A 291 -38.20 11.74 20.08
C ALA A 291 -38.94 11.27 18.80
N PRO A 292 -39.74 12.16 18.17
CA PRO A 292 -40.49 11.82 16.97
C PRO A 292 -39.57 11.49 15.78
N GLU A 293 -40.03 10.63 14.89
CA GLU A 293 -39.43 10.43 13.59
C GLU A 293 -39.50 11.72 12.78
N GLY A 294 -38.42 12.07 12.10
CA GLY A 294 -38.32 13.27 11.30
C GLY A 294 -38.75 13.07 9.85
N PRO A 295 -38.86 14.16 9.09
CA PRO A 295 -39.04 14.09 7.65
C PRO A 295 -37.82 13.45 6.98
N ASP A 296 -38.00 13.04 5.72
CA ASP A 296 -36.91 12.46 4.93
C ASP A 296 -35.70 13.42 4.84
N GLU A 297 -34.55 13.00 5.38
CA GLU A 297 -33.32 13.78 5.43
C GLU A 297 -32.74 14.07 4.02
N SER A 298 -33.14 13.31 3.00
CA SER A 298 -32.71 13.56 1.61
C SER A 298 -33.37 14.81 1.00
N ILE A 299 -34.51 15.24 1.58
CA ILE A 299 -35.25 16.42 1.15
C ILE A 299 -34.74 17.64 1.90
N ARG A 300 -33.93 18.45 1.29
CA ARG A 300 -33.44 19.73 1.86
C ARG A 300 -34.33 20.88 1.46
N ASN A 301 -35.19 21.29 2.39
CA ASN A 301 -35.93 22.55 2.34
C ASN A 301 -35.90 23.23 3.71
N THR A 302 -36.44 24.42 3.82
CA THR A 302 -36.44 25.21 5.07
C THR A 302 -37.06 24.44 6.25
N ASP A 303 -38.14 23.70 6.01
CA ASP A 303 -38.88 22.98 7.07
C ASP A 303 -38.06 21.78 7.58
N THR A 304 -37.40 21.03 6.66
CA THR A 304 -36.57 19.88 7.06
C THR A 304 -35.29 20.34 7.79
N VAL A 305 -34.67 21.43 7.37
CA VAL A 305 -33.53 22.04 8.08
C VAL A 305 -33.97 22.51 9.46
N GLN A 306 -35.11 23.25 9.57
CA GLN A 306 -35.63 23.71 10.84
C GLN A 306 -35.89 22.54 11.80
N PHE A 307 -36.47 21.44 11.30
CA PHE A 307 -36.73 20.26 12.12
C PHE A 307 -35.45 19.63 12.66
N TRP A 308 -34.51 19.28 11.76
CA TRP A 308 -33.30 18.52 12.12
C TRP A 308 -32.28 19.33 12.92
N GLU A 309 -32.18 20.65 12.65
CA GLU A 309 -31.17 21.49 13.28
C GLU A 309 -31.66 22.17 14.58
N HIS A 310 -32.98 22.35 14.74
CA HIS A 310 -33.53 23.12 15.86
C HIS A 310 -34.63 22.42 16.64
N ASP A 311 -35.69 21.92 15.98
CA ASP A 311 -36.89 21.44 16.69
C ASP A 311 -36.63 20.09 17.35
N LEU A 312 -36.01 19.13 16.63
CA LEU A 312 -35.65 17.83 17.18
C LEU A 312 -34.67 17.94 18.34
N PRO A 313 -33.55 18.68 18.23
CA PRO A 313 -32.61 18.85 19.33
C PRO A 313 -33.21 19.48 20.58
N ARG A 314 -34.14 20.44 20.41
CA ARG A 314 -34.85 21.03 21.55
C ARG A 314 -35.69 19.98 22.27
N HIS A 315 -36.45 19.21 21.51
CA HIS A 315 -37.26 18.12 22.07
C HIS A 315 -36.40 17.04 22.74
N MET A 316 -35.28 16.69 22.11
CA MET A 316 -34.29 15.78 22.71
C MET A 316 -33.74 16.31 24.04
N ALA A 317 -33.48 17.61 24.16
CA ALA A 317 -32.99 18.21 25.40
C ALA A 317 -34.03 18.12 26.53
N GLU A 318 -35.31 18.29 26.23
CA GLU A 318 -36.39 18.08 27.17
C GLU A 318 -36.43 16.63 27.66
N LEU A 319 -36.44 15.65 26.73
CA LEU A 319 -36.39 14.23 27.05
C LEU A 319 -35.15 13.84 27.86
N ALA A 320 -33.98 14.34 27.47
CA ALA A 320 -32.74 14.08 28.19
C ALA A 320 -32.76 14.58 29.64
N SER A 321 -33.41 15.74 29.87
CA SER A 321 -33.57 16.32 31.20
C SER A 321 -34.50 15.49 32.11
N GLU A 322 -35.43 14.74 31.54
CA GLU A 322 -36.35 13.86 32.26
C GLU A 322 -35.77 12.46 32.51
N LEU A 323 -34.62 12.11 31.88
CA LEU A 323 -33.99 10.80 32.07
C LEU A 323 -33.63 10.57 33.55
N PRO A 324 -33.95 9.38 34.11
CA PRO A 324 -33.45 8.97 35.41
C PRO A 324 -31.90 9.03 35.46
N LEU A 325 -31.33 9.39 36.59
CA LEU A 325 -29.84 9.49 36.73
C LEU A 325 -29.08 8.22 36.32
N ARG A 326 -29.68 7.04 36.53
CA ARG A 326 -29.06 5.77 36.13
C ARG A 326 -28.94 5.60 34.59
N ASP A 327 -29.81 6.28 33.84
CA ASP A 327 -29.89 6.20 32.38
C ASP A 327 -29.09 7.31 31.68
N ARG A 328 -28.63 8.33 32.45
CA ARG A 328 -27.74 9.39 31.96
C ARG A 328 -26.30 8.91 31.82
N PHE A 329 -25.52 9.61 31.04
CA PHE A 329 -24.13 9.31 30.77
C PHE A 329 -23.16 9.97 31.77
N ASP A 330 -22.05 9.31 32.09
CA ASP A 330 -20.93 9.90 32.81
C ASP A 330 -20.03 10.69 31.87
N ALA A 331 -20.00 10.26 30.58
CA ALA A 331 -19.22 10.92 29.55
C ALA A 331 -19.86 10.74 28.15
N VAL A 332 -19.64 11.73 27.29
CA VAL A 332 -20.00 11.73 25.86
C VAL A 332 -18.72 11.92 25.05
N VAL A 333 -18.54 11.08 24.05
CA VAL A 333 -17.48 11.14 23.05
C VAL A 333 -18.12 11.38 21.70
N VAL A 334 -17.77 12.47 21.03
CA VAL A 334 -18.32 12.86 19.73
C VAL A 334 -17.22 12.79 18.69
N ASP A 335 -17.40 11.95 17.66
CA ASP A 335 -16.51 11.89 16.50
C ASP A 335 -17.11 12.65 15.32
N GLU A 336 -16.24 13.19 14.45
CA GLU A 336 -16.60 14.06 13.31
C GLU A 336 -17.48 15.25 13.75
N ALA A 337 -17.15 15.86 14.87
CA ALA A 337 -17.96 16.90 15.53
C ALA A 337 -18.16 18.18 14.68
N GLN A 338 -17.30 18.44 13.68
CA GLN A 338 -17.48 19.55 12.74
C GLN A 338 -18.78 19.47 11.92
N ASP A 339 -19.45 18.31 11.94
CA ASP A 339 -20.73 18.09 11.28
C ASP A 339 -21.93 18.36 12.19
N PHE A 340 -21.68 18.60 13.48
CA PHE A 340 -22.73 18.88 14.47
C PHE A 340 -23.25 20.30 14.32
N ALA A 341 -24.56 20.44 14.39
CA ALA A 341 -25.20 21.75 14.54
C ALA A 341 -25.04 22.27 15.99
N ASP A 342 -25.08 23.59 16.15
CA ASP A 342 -24.85 24.22 17.45
C ASP A 342 -25.90 23.77 18.51
N ASP A 343 -27.16 23.61 18.11
CA ASP A 343 -28.24 23.19 19.02
C ASP A 343 -28.16 21.72 19.43
N TRP A 344 -27.34 20.88 18.74
CA TRP A 344 -27.21 19.46 19.07
C TRP A 344 -26.43 19.21 20.36
N TRP A 345 -25.68 20.18 20.83
CA TRP A 345 -24.95 20.06 22.10
C TRP A 345 -25.85 20.12 23.32
N GLY A 346 -26.97 20.84 23.25
CA GLY A 346 -27.94 20.95 24.34
C GLY A 346 -28.43 19.61 24.88
N PRO A 347 -28.97 18.71 24.04
CA PRO A 347 -29.38 17.36 24.44
C PRO A 347 -28.26 16.53 25.07
N LEU A 348 -27.05 16.60 24.51
CA LEU A 348 -25.90 15.83 25.02
C LEU A 348 -25.44 16.31 26.41
N LEU A 349 -25.45 17.61 26.64
CA LEU A 349 -25.14 18.19 27.95
C LEU A 349 -26.23 17.84 28.97
N ALA A 350 -27.52 17.92 28.60
CA ALA A 350 -28.64 17.56 29.46
C ALA A 350 -28.64 16.05 29.82
N ALA A 351 -28.10 15.20 28.95
CA ALA A 351 -28.00 13.76 29.21
C ALA A 351 -26.83 13.37 30.13
N LEU A 352 -25.97 14.30 30.56
CA LEU A 352 -24.91 14.02 31.53
C LEU A 352 -25.47 13.86 32.93
N ARG A 353 -24.88 12.97 33.73
CA ARG A 353 -25.21 12.82 35.16
C ARG A 353 -24.78 14.04 35.98
N ASP A 354 -23.70 14.66 35.58
CA ASP A 354 -23.13 15.84 36.19
C ASP A 354 -22.79 16.82 35.07
N ASP A 355 -23.43 17.96 35.05
CA ASP A 355 -23.29 18.99 34.03
C ASP A 355 -22.01 19.81 34.17
N GLU A 356 -21.35 19.80 35.35
CA GLU A 356 -20.07 20.47 35.59
C GLU A 356 -18.88 19.53 35.45
N ALA A 357 -18.94 18.30 35.97
CA ALA A 357 -17.85 17.34 36.00
C ALA A 357 -17.96 16.26 34.91
N GLY A 358 -19.09 16.13 34.24
CA GLY A 358 -19.30 15.16 33.19
C GLY A 358 -18.31 15.29 32.03
N GLY A 359 -17.85 14.14 31.54
CA GLY A 359 -16.86 14.07 30.47
C GLY A 359 -17.41 14.48 29.11
N ILE A 360 -16.77 15.41 28.42
CA ILE A 360 -17.04 15.77 27.02
C ILE A 360 -15.75 15.70 26.24
N TYR A 361 -15.71 14.80 25.26
CA TYR A 361 -14.57 14.58 24.40
C TYR A 361 -14.99 14.72 22.94
N VAL A 362 -14.46 15.72 22.27
CA VAL A 362 -14.85 16.15 20.93
C VAL A 362 -13.69 15.88 20.00
N PHE A 363 -13.95 15.20 18.89
CA PHE A 363 -12.97 14.95 17.82
C PHE A 363 -13.45 15.61 16.54
N SER A 364 -12.64 16.51 16.00
CA SER A 364 -13.04 17.37 14.87
C SER A 364 -11.96 17.51 13.80
N ASP A 365 -12.40 17.65 12.55
CA ASP A 365 -11.55 17.94 11.39
C ASP A 365 -12.02 19.23 10.71
N GLU A 366 -11.29 20.32 10.90
CA GLU A 366 -11.64 21.59 10.30
C GLU A 366 -11.54 21.59 8.77
N GLY A 367 -10.69 20.72 8.18
CA GLY A 367 -10.55 20.57 6.73
C GLY A 367 -11.73 19.86 6.07
N GLN A 368 -12.55 19.15 6.85
CA GLN A 368 -13.70 18.38 6.36
C GLN A 368 -15.06 19.03 6.66
N ARG A 369 -15.11 20.33 6.87
CA ARG A 369 -16.37 21.04 7.03
C ARG A 369 -17.17 21.03 5.74
N VAL A 370 -18.24 20.22 5.73
CA VAL A 370 -19.17 20.11 4.61
C VAL A 370 -20.43 20.90 4.85
N PHE A 371 -20.77 21.12 6.12
CA PHE A 371 -21.95 21.87 6.53
C PHE A 371 -21.54 23.22 7.12
N ASP A 372 -22.38 24.24 6.96
CA ASP A 372 -22.20 25.55 7.59
C ASP A 372 -22.62 25.47 9.06
N ARG A 373 -21.85 24.75 9.86
CA ARG A 373 -22.05 24.47 11.27
C ARG A 373 -20.74 24.74 12.00
N GLN A 374 -20.81 25.22 13.23
CA GLN A 374 -19.58 25.50 13.99
C GLN A 374 -19.02 24.25 14.66
N GLY A 375 -19.88 23.29 15.00
CA GLY A 375 -19.47 22.02 15.61
C GLY A 375 -18.83 22.16 16.99
N VAL A 376 -18.99 23.30 17.64
CA VAL A 376 -18.34 23.62 18.91
C VAL A 376 -19.38 23.63 20.02
N PRO A 377 -19.21 22.83 21.09
CA PRO A 377 -20.11 22.88 22.22
C PRO A 377 -20.00 24.23 22.96
N PRO A 378 -21.10 24.71 23.57
CA PRO A 378 -21.16 25.98 24.30
C PRO A 378 -20.48 25.90 25.69
N ILE A 379 -19.37 25.18 25.76
CA ILE A 379 -18.56 24.97 26.96
C ILE A 379 -17.06 25.12 26.64
N GLN A 380 -16.25 25.43 27.64
CA GLN A 380 -14.81 25.48 27.44
C GLN A 380 -14.22 24.08 27.34
N LEU A 381 -13.49 23.82 26.27
CA LEU A 381 -12.72 22.62 26.04
C LEU A 381 -11.22 22.92 26.00
N VAL A 382 -10.41 21.99 26.49
CA VAL A 382 -8.96 22.05 26.35
C VAL A 382 -8.61 21.54 24.94
N PRO A 383 -8.06 22.39 24.06
CA PRO A 383 -7.71 21.99 22.71
C PRO A 383 -6.43 21.14 22.67
N LEU A 384 -6.46 20.07 21.91
CA LEU A 384 -5.32 19.24 21.55
C LEU A 384 -5.26 19.14 20.03
N VAL A 385 -4.09 19.38 19.46
CA VAL A 385 -3.91 19.35 18.00
C VAL A 385 -3.06 18.14 17.60
N LEU A 386 -3.58 17.36 16.66
CA LEU A 386 -2.86 16.28 16.00
C LEU A 386 -2.30 16.81 14.68
N ASP A 387 -0.99 16.90 14.57
CA ASP A 387 -0.28 17.48 13.44
C ASP A 387 0.33 16.43 12.49
N HIS A 388 -0.04 15.15 12.64
CA HIS A 388 0.50 14.05 11.87
C HIS A 388 -0.59 13.39 11.00
N ASN A 389 -0.24 13.03 9.77
CA ASN A 389 -0.99 12.06 8.97
C ASN A 389 -0.25 10.72 9.04
N LEU A 390 -0.93 9.67 9.50
CA LEU A 390 -0.37 8.35 9.77
C LEU A 390 -0.93 7.26 8.87
N ARG A 391 -2.11 7.48 8.27
CA ARG A 391 -2.89 6.42 7.64
C ARG A 391 -2.81 6.41 6.12
N ASN A 392 -2.76 7.59 5.51
CA ASN A 392 -2.60 7.68 4.07
C ASN A 392 -1.12 7.48 3.71
N THR A 393 -0.83 6.86 2.56
CA THR A 393 0.53 6.90 2.01
C THR A 393 0.96 8.34 1.79
N ARG A 394 2.28 8.57 1.76
CA ARG A 394 2.83 9.92 1.60
C ARG A 394 2.32 10.61 0.34
N GLN A 395 2.23 9.88 -0.77
CA GLN A 395 1.75 10.38 -2.06
C GLN A 395 0.30 10.84 -1.99
N ILE A 396 -0.57 10.06 -1.34
CA ILE A 396 -1.97 10.43 -1.14
C ILE A 396 -2.08 11.64 -0.22
N ALA A 397 -1.41 11.60 0.94
CA ALA A 397 -1.46 12.70 1.90
C ALA A 397 -0.90 14.02 1.31
N ASP A 398 0.15 13.93 0.50
CA ASP A 398 0.72 15.08 -0.20
C ASP A 398 -0.25 15.67 -1.22
N SER A 399 -1.04 14.84 -1.92
CA SER A 399 -1.99 15.30 -2.94
C SER A 399 -3.02 16.27 -2.40
N PHE A 400 -3.57 16.08 -1.19
CA PHE A 400 -4.61 16.95 -0.63
C PHE A 400 -4.09 18.01 0.37
N THR A 401 -2.81 17.97 0.72
CA THR A 401 -2.20 18.98 1.61
C THR A 401 -2.47 20.44 1.19
N PRO A 402 -2.50 20.82 -0.11
CA PRO A 402 -2.83 22.18 -0.53
C PRO A 402 -4.24 22.65 -0.17
N LEU A 403 -5.15 21.71 0.10
CA LEU A 403 -6.53 22.02 0.47
C LEU A 403 -6.68 22.35 1.96
N VAL A 404 -5.71 21.98 2.79
CA VAL A 404 -5.72 22.11 4.24
C VAL A 404 -4.96 23.35 4.68
N GLY A 405 -5.55 24.15 5.57
CA GLY A 405 -4.89 25.35 6.11
C GLY A 405 -3.75 25.06 7.10
N GLN A 406 -3.63 23.84 7.60
CA GLN A 406 -2.60 23.42 8.56
C GLN A 406 -1.55 22.52 7.89
N ARG A 407 -0.27 22.73 8.24
CA ARG A 407 0.80 21.82 7.84
C ARG A 407 0.73 20.56 8.69
N MET A 408 0.46 19.42 8.06
CA MET A 408 0.57 18.10 8.68
C MET A 408 1.92 17.47 8.35
N ARG A 409 2.49 16.76 9.31
CA ARG A 409 3.66 15.90 9.10
C ARG A 409 3.20 14.58 8.49
N LEU A 410 3.72 14.25 7.31
CA LEU A 410 3.36 13.04 6.60
C LEU A 410 4.25 11.89 7.11
N LEU A 411 3.71 11.04 7.97
CA LEU A 411 4.41 9.89 8.56
C LEU A 411 3.91 8.55 7.99
N GLY A 412 2.90 8.56 7.12
CA GLY A 412 2.47 7.39 6.38
C GLY A 412 3.58 6.83 5.49
N GLY A 413 3.52 5.55 5.19
CA GLY A 413 4.48 4.84 4.34
C GLY A 413 4.48 5.37 2.90
N GLU A 414 5.47 4.93 2.12
CA GLU A 414 5.50 5.19 0.68
C GLU A 414 4.44 4.33 -0.03
N GLY A 415 3.77 4.91 -1.01
CA GLY A 415 2.76 4.26 -1.85
C GLY A 415 2.97 4.55 -3.33
N PRO A 416 2.07 4.07 -4.20
CA PRO A 416 2.05 4.50 -5.60
C PRO A 416 1.68 5.98 -5.70
N ASP A 417 2.10 6.59 -6.81
CA ASP A 417 1.67 7.95 -7.14
C ASP A 417 0.15 8.00 -7.34
N VAL A 418 -0.46 9.14 -7.02
CA VAL A 418 -1.87 9.36 -7.30
C VAL A 418 -2.07 9.44 -8.81
N LEU A 419 -2.90 8.55 -9.34
CA LEU A 419 -3.21 8.53 -10.77
C LEU A 419 -4.37 9.50 -11.06
N PHE A 420 -4.15 10.45 -11.96
CA PHE A 420 -5.21 11.29 -12.50
C PHE A 420 -5.58 10.83 -13.91
N VAL A 421 -6.86 10.54 -14.13
CA VAL A 421 -7.43 10.12 -15.42
C VAL A 421 -8.33 11.25 -15.93
N PRO A 422 -7.88 12.02 -16.94
CA PRO A 422 -8.64 13.15 -17.46
C PRO A 422 -9.88 12.69 -18.24
N CYS A 423 -11.04 13.23 -17.88
CA CYS A 423 -12.31 12.97 -18.56
C CYS A 423 -13.32 14.09 -18.28
N ALA A 424 -14.39 14.17 -19.08
CA ALA A 424 -15.49 15.10 -18.81
C ALA A 424 -16.29 14.64 -17.57
N ALA A 425 -16.92 15.60 -16.88
CA ALA A 425 -17.69 15.30 -15.66
C ALA A 425 -18.83 14.28 -15.87
N GLU A 426 -19.45 14.28 -17.05
CA GLU A 426 -20.50 13.32 -17.45
C GLU A 426 -19.98 11.90 -17.65
N ASP A 427 -18.73 11.72 -18.02
CA ASP A 427 -18.11 10.44 -18.27
C ASP A 427 -17.37 9.89 -17.03
N ALA A 428 -17.20 10.71 -15.99
CA ALA A 428 -16.35 10.40 -14.84
C ALA A 428 -16.75 9.12 -14.11
N LEU A 429 -18.05 8.79 -14.03
CA LEU A 429 -18.51 7.54 -13.40
C LEU A 429 -18.15 6.31 -14.24
N THR A 430 -18.36 6.36 -15.55
CA THR A 430 -18.03 5.25 -16.47
C THR A 430 -16.52 4.99 -16.50
N ILE A 431 -15.73 6.06 -16.60
CA ILE A 431 -14.25 5.96 -16.56
C ILE A 431 -13.77 5.43 -15.19
N ALA A 432 -14.46 5.80 -14.11
CA ALA A 432 -14.14 5.29 -12.79
C ALA A 432 -14.44 3.79 -12.64
N ASP A 433 -15.49 3.27 -13.27
CA ASP A 433 -15.75 1.82 -13.34
C ASP A 433 -14.62 1.07 -14.07
N ASP A 434 -14.15 1.60 -15.22
CA ASP A 434 -13.01 1.03 -15.95
C ASP A 434 -11.73 1.01 -15.06
N GLN A 435 -11.56 2.01 -14.19
CA GLN A 435 -10.42 2.05 -13.26
C GLN A 435 -10.57 1.04 -12.10
N ILE A 436 -11.78 0.75 -11.65
CA ILE A 436 -12.04 -0.33 -10.69
C ILE A 436 -11.62 -1.67 -11.29
N ASP A 437 -11.98 -1.95 -12.54
CA ASP A 437 -11.58 -3.18 -13.23
C ASP A 437 -10.06 -3.27 -13.35
N SER A 438 -9.39 -2.17 -13.71
CA SER A 438 -7.93 -2.09 -13.77
C SER A 438 -7.25 -2.40 -12.44
N LEU A 439 -7.78 -1.87 -11.32
CA LEU A 439 -7.26 -2.14 -9.98
C LEU A 439 -7.46 -3.61 -9.57
N MET A 440 -8.57 -4.24 -9.97
CA MET A 440 -8.77 -5.67 -9.75
C MET A 440 -7.77 -6.52 -10.56
N ASP A 441 -7.46 -6.13 -11.79
CA ASP A 441 -6.42 -6.76 -12.62
C ASP A 441 -5.01 -6.59 -12.01
N GLU A 442 -4.75 -5.49 -11.30
CA GLU A 442 -3.52 -5.27 -10.53
C GLU A 442 -3.44 -6.12 -9.25
N GLY A 443 -4.53 -6.81 -8.87
CA GLY A 443 -4.59 -7.73 -7.74
C GLY A 443 -5.30 -7.20 -6.49
N TRP A 444 -5.94 -6.03 -6.54
CA TRP A 444 -6.80 -5.58 -5.46
C TRP A 444 -8.07 -6.43 -5.37
N ARG A 445 -8.51 -6.73 -4.15
CA ARG A 445 -9.75 -7.46 -3.92
C ARG A 445 -10.94 -6.50 -3.89
N PRO A 446 -12.16 -6.96 -4.28
CA PRO A 446 -13.35 -6.11 -4.24
C PRO A 446 -13.57 -5.43 -2.88
N GLU A 447 -13.35 -6.15 -1.78
CA GLU A 447 -13.46 -5.64 -0.40
C GLU A 447 -12.48 -4.49 -0.07
N ASP A 448 -11.39 -4.36 -0.80
CA ASP A 448 -10.37 -3.33 -0.62
C ASP A 448 -10.69 -2.05 -1.42
N LEU A 449 -11.68 -2.11 -2.32
CA LEU A 449 -12.00 -1.07 -3.29
C LEU A 449 -13.26 -0.26 -2.90
N ALA A 450 -13.23 1.03 -3.22
CA ALA A 450 -14.43 1.86 -3.26
C ALA A 450 -14.42 2.82 -4.44
N LEU A 451 -15.55 2.99 -5.11
CA LEU A 451 -15.80 4.07 -6.06
C LEU A 451 -16.63 5.15 -5.36
N LEU A 452 -16.08 6.36 -5.30
CA LEU A 452 -16.73 7.50 -4.64
C LEU A 452 -17.03 8.61 -5.63
N ALA A 453 -18.27 9.12 -5.62
CA ALA A 453 -18.72 10.23 -6.45
C ALA A 453 -18.80 11.54 -5.68
N THR A 454 -18.47 12.68 -6.30
CA THR A 454 -18.59 14.01 -5.69
C THR A 454 -19.91 14.71 -6.04
N GLY A 455 -20.53 14.37 -7.17
CA GLY A 455 -21.77 14.97 -7.69
C GLY A 455 -22.96 14.02 -7.55
N SER A 456 -23.51 13.55 -8.67
CA SER A 456 -24.60 12.57 -8.66
C SER A 456 -24.11 11.20 -8.15
N ARG A 457 -25.01 10.48 -7.46
CA ARG A 457 -24.71 9.12 -6.99
C ARG A 457 -24.54 8.18 -8.15
N HIS A 458 -23.63 7.20 -7.99
CA HIS A 458 -23.47 6.11 -8.92
C HIS A 458 -24.77 5.26 -9.03
N PRO A 459 -25.16 4.76 -10.22
CA PRO A 459 -26.37 3.95 -10.39
C PRO A 459 -26.42 2.74 -9.45
N GLU A 460 -25.28 2.06 -9.24
CA GLU A 460 -25.16 0.93 -8.33
C GLU A 460 -25.45 1.33 -6.88
N GLN A 461 -24.96 2.48 -6.44
CA GLN A 461 -25.30 3.02 -5.12
C GLN A 461 -26.81 3.26 -4.99
N VAL A 462 -27.42 3.87 -5.99
CA VAL A 462 -28.86 4.15 -6.00
C VAL A 462 -29.65 2.84 -5.93
N SER A 463 -29.25 1.84 -6.72
CA SER A 463 -29.90 0.51 -6.73
C SER A 463 -29.89 -0.12 -5.33
N ARG A 464 -28.72 -0.17 -4.68
CA ARG A 464 -28.57 -0.74 -3.34
C ARG A 464 -29.34 0.03 -2.26
N GLN A 465 -29.42 1.36 -2.38
CA GLN A 465 -30.20 2.18 -1.45
C GLN A 465 -31.70 1.94 -1.53
N THR A 466 -32.23 1.39 -2.64
CA THR A 466 -33.65 0.99 -2.72
C THR A 466 -33.98 -0.17 -1.81
N GLU A 467 -33.01 -0.98 -1.39
CA GLU A 467 -33.17 -2.07 -0.42
C GLU A 467 -33.17 -1.58 1.03
N GLY A 468 -32.89 -0.30 1.25
CA GLY A 468 -32.81 0.36 2.54
C GLY A 468 -31.41 0.75 2.97
N ASN A 469 -31.29 1.77 3.83
CA ASN A 469 -30.00 2.30 4.28
C ASN A 469 -29.15 1.26 5.03
N ALA A 470 -29.77 0.38 5.83
CA ALA A 470 -29.04 -0.65 6.56
C ALA A 470 -28.39 -1.65 5.58
N ALA A 471 -29.16 -2.18 4.61
CA ALA A 471 -28.65 -3.10 3.60
C ALA A 471 -27.55 -2.45 2.74
N TYR A 472 -27.72 -1.18 2.37
CA TYR A 472 -26.69 -0.42 1.65
C TYR A 472 -25.37 -0.34 2.45
N TRP A 473 -25.43 0.02 3.72
CA TRP A 473 -24.21 0.11 4.53
C TRP A 473 -23.63 -1.26 4.87
N ASP A 474 -24.44 -2.33 4.94
CA ASP A 474 -23.95 -3.69 5.08
C ASP A 474 -23.06 -4.11 3.91
N SER A 475 -23.29 -3.61 2.69
CA SER A 475 -22.45 -3.85 1.53
C SER A 475 -21.01 -3.31 1.67
N PHE A 476 -20.77 -2.38 2.60
CA PHE A 476 -19.41 -1.90 2.91
C PHE A 476 -18.53 -3.02 3.47
N TRP A 477 -19.07 -4.04 4.11
CA TRP A 477 -18.31 -5.18 4.66
C TRP A 477 -18.44 -6.45 3.82
N ASP A 478 -19.07 -6.37 2.65
CA ASP A 478 -19.12 -7.49 1.72
C ASP A 478 -17.72 -7.73 1.12
N THR A 479 -17.24 -8.96 1.21
CA THR A 479 -15.90 -9.34 0.72
C THR A 479 -15.88 -9.64 -0.77
N GLU A 480 -17.04 -9.77 -1.40
CA GLU A 480 -17.17 -10.13 -2.81
C GLU A 480 -17.52 -8.93 -3.71
N GLN A 481 -17.73 -7.76 -3.11
CA GLN A 481 -18.26 -6.60 -3.83
C GLN A 481 -17.44 -5.34 -3.58
N VAL A 482 -17.31 -4.52 -4.64
CA VAL A 482 -16.82 -3.14 -4.56
C VAL A 482 -17.86 -2.26 -3.89
N PHE A 483 -17.44 -1.35 -3.03
CA PHE A 483 -18.33 -0.39 -2.43
C PHE A 483 -18.52 0.84 -3.33
N TYR A 484 -19.77 1.19 -3.62
CA TYR A 484 -20.15 2.39 -4.37
C TYR A 484 -20.76 3.42 -3.43
N GLY A 485 -20.17 4.61 -3.36
CA GLY A 485 -20.61 5.62 -2.41
C GLY A 485 -20.53 7.06 -2.93
N HIS A 486 -21.15 7.95 -2.16
CA HIS A 486 -20.95 9.39 -2.32
C HIS A 486 -20.04 9.91 -1.23
N VAL A 487 -19.12 10.83 -1.55
CA VAL A 487 -18.10 11.33 -0.62
C VAL A 487 -18.67 11.82 0.71
N LEU A 488 -19.84 12.44 0.71
CA LEU A 488 -20.47 12.95 1.94
C LEU A 488 -20.91 11.82 2.89
N GLY A 489 -21.45 10.72 2.35
CA GLY A 489 -21.85 9.56 3.17
C GLY A 489 -20.65 8.73 3.62
N PHE A 490 -19.52 8.81 2.91
CA PHE A 490 -18.29 8.08 3.20
C PHE A 490 -17.38 8.78 4.21
N LYS A 491 -17.85 9.87 4.80
CA LYS A 491 -17.12 10.65 5.80
C LYS A 491 -16.84 9.82 7.05
N GLY A 492 -15.61 9.88 7.55
CA GLY A 492 -15.15 9.05 8.67
C GLY A 492 -14.76 7.61 8.29
N LEU A 493 -15.07 7.16 7.07
CA LEU A 493 -14.68 5.85 6.54
C LEU A 493 -13.45 5.96 5.63
N GLU A 494 -12.79 4.83 5.41
CA GLU A 494 -11.60 4.70 4.57
C GLU A 494 -11.63 3.37 3.81
N ARG A 495 -10.93 3.31 2.68
CA ARG A 495 -10.65 2.08 1.93
C ARG A 495 -9.18 2.02 1.55
N ARG A 496 -8.67 0.83 1.29
CA ARG A 496 -7.29 0.64 0.83
C ARG A 496 -7.06 1.33 -0.50
N ALA A 497 -7.90 1.06 -1.48
CA ALA A 497 -7.85 1.74 -2.76
C ALA A 497 -9.20 2.42 -3.07
N VAL A 498 -9.14 3.66 -3.55
CA VAL A 498 -10.31 4.46 -3.91
C VAL A 498 -10.17 4.98 -5.32
N VAL A 499 -11.24 4.84 -6.09
CA VAL A 499 -11.46 5.56 -7.34
C VAL A 499 -12.43 6.70 -7.06
N LEU A 500 -11.97 7.94 -7.22
CA LEU A 500 -12.75 9.14 -7.00
C LEU A 500 -13.24 9.72 -8.33
N ALA A 501 -14.54 9.69 -8.57
CA ALA A 501 -15.18 10.30 -9.73
C ALA A 501 -15.61 11.75 -9.42
N LEU A 502 -14.97 12.71 -10.08
CA LEU A 502 -15.30 14.14 -10.03
C LEU A 502 -16.39 14.45 -11.06
N ASN A 503 -17.62 14.09 -10.74
CA ASN A 503 -18.76 14.18 -11.65
C ASN A 503 -19.67 15.39 -11.39
N GLU A 504 -19.14 16.44 -10.77
CA GLU A 504 -19.81 17.73 -10.60
C GLU A 504 -19.73 18.53 -11.91
N LYS A 505 -20.86 18.84 -12.51
CA LYS A 505 -20.95 19.63 -13.77
C LYS A 505 -20.61 21.10 -13.60
N VAL A 506 -20.73 21.63 -12.39
CA VAL A 506 -20.50 23.04 -12.07
C VAL A 506 -19.86 23.11 -10.69
N VAL A 507 -18.90 23.99 -10.52
CA VAL A 507 -18.30 24.29 -9.22
C VAL A 507 -19.37 24.88 -8.30
N GLN A 508 -19.54 24.27 -7.14
CA GLN A 508 -20.47 24.69 -6.09
C GLN A 508 -19.69 25.20 -4.89
N GLU A 509 -20.36 25.90 -3.99
CA GLU A 509 -19.73 26.44 -2.77
C GLU A 509 -18.94 25.42 -1.96
N ARG A 510 -19.37 24.15 -1.96
CA ARG A 510 -18.72 23.05 -1.19
C ARG A 510 -17.94 22.06 -2.03
N SER A 511 -17.65 22.36 -3.28
CA SER A 511 -16.87 21.45 -4.14
C SER A 511 -15.46 21.23 -3.59
N ARG A 512 -14.87 22.25 -2.95
CA ARG A 512 -13.54 22.16 -2.33
C ARG A 512 -13.52 21.16 -1.17
N GLU A 513 -14.52 21.20 -0.28
CA GLU A 513 -14.63 20.27 0.84
C GLU A 513 -14.89 18.84 0.35
N ARG A 514 -15.78 18.66 -0.66
CA ARG A 514 -16.02 17.35 -1.25
C ARG A 514 -14.76 16.77 -1.89
N LEU A 515 -13.98 17.60 -2.58
CA LEU A 515 -12.70 17.21 -3.15
C LEU A 515 -11.73 16.76 -2.04
N TYR A 516 -11.57 17.55 -0.98
CA TYR A 516 -10.71 17.20 0.15
C TYR A 516 -11.15 15.89 0.82
N VAL A 517 -12.45 15.74 1.10
CA VAL A 517 -12.99 14.51 1.67
C VAL A 517 -12.68 13.31 0.76
N GLY A 518 -12.97 13.42 -0.54
CA GLY A 518 -12.74 12.33 -1.49
C GLY A 518 -11.27 11.90 -1.59
N LEU A 519 -10.36 12.87 -1.74
CA LEU A 519 -8.92 12.60 -1.85
C LEU A 519 -8.34 11.94 -0.60
N SER A 520 -8.92 12.18 0.57
CA SER A 520 -8.42 11.68 1.84
C SER A 520 -8.97 10.30 2.24
N ARG A 521 -9.83 9.67 1.43
CA ARG A 521 -10.48 8.38 1.78
C ARG A 521 -9.65 7.15 1.46
N ALA A 522 -8.68 7.26 0.55
CA ALA A 522 -7.77 6.16 0.21
C ALA A 522 -6.64 6.05 1.22
N ARG A 523 -6.28 4.83 1.63
CA ARG A 523 -5.11 4.59 2.48
C ARG A 523 -3.85 4.30 1.65
N ASP A 524 -3.96 3.43 0.65
CA ASP A 524 -2.82 2.84 -0.06
C ASP A 524 -2.74 3.26 -1.54
N GLN A 525 -3.88 3.36 -2.25
CA GLN A 525 -3.92 3.76 -3.67
C GLN A 525 -5.12 4.67 -3.97
N LEU A 526 -4.87 5.71 -4.74
CA LEU A 526 -5.88 6.69 -5.16
C LEU A 526 -5.83 6.91 -6.66
N VAL A 527 -6.99 6.74 -7.31
CA VAL A 527 -7.21 7.13 -8.69
C VAL A 527 -8.27 8.22 -8.72
N VAL A 528 -8.06 9.28 -9.49
CA VAL A 528 -8.98 10.40 -9.61
C VAL A 528 -9.38 10.56 -11.07
N CYS A 529 -10.69 10.43 -11.37
CA CYS A 529 -11.25 10.58 -12.71
C CYS A 529 -12.04 11.88 -12.79
N GLY A 530 -11.72 12.78 -13.73
CA GLY A 530 -12.45 14.03 -13.86
C GLY A 530 -11.82 15.06 -14.77
N ASP A 531 -12.45 16.25 -14.78
CA ASP A 531 -12.00 17.37 -15.60
C ASP A 531 -10.77 18.06 -14.97
N PRO A 532 -9.64 18.17 -15.70
CA PRO A 532 -8.47 18.93 -15.24
C PRO A 532 -8.77 20.37 -14.83
N ASP A 533 -9.70 21.03 -15.52
CA ASP A 533 -10.05 22.41 -15.21
C ASP A 533 -10.83 22.49 -13.90
N PHE A 534 -11.69 21.53 -13.59
CA PHE A 534 -12.34 21.42 -12.28
C PHE A 534 -11.31 21.35 -11.13
N ILE A 535 -10.25 20.54 -11.30
CA ILE A 535 -9.16 20.46 -10.30
C ILE A 535 -8.46 21.81 -10.14
N ARG A 536 -8.18 22.54 -11.24
CA ARG A 536 -7.54 23.85 -11.18
C ARG A 536 -8.42 24.89 -10.48
N ASP A 537 -9.71 24.89 -10.79
CA ASP A 537 -10.67 25.87 -10.27
C ASP A 537 -10.98 25.64 -8.78
N VAL A 538 -11.17 24.37 -8.38
CA VAL A 538 -11.55 24.01 -7.01
C VAL A 538 -10.34 23.83 -6.10
N GLY A 539 -9.31 23.14 -6.59
CA GLY A 539 -8.13 22.74 -5.83
C GLY A 539 -6.98 23.75 -5.90
N GLY A 540 -6.95 24.54 -6.97
CA GLY A 540 -5.89 25.51 -7.25
C GLY A 540 -4.66 24.89 -7.95
N ALA A 541 -3.76 25.77 -8.41
CA ALA A 541 -2.61 25.40 -9.22
C ALA A 541 -1.64 24.41 -8.52
N GLU A 542 -1.50 24.50 -7.20
CA GLU A 542 -0.61 23.63 -6.44
C GLU A 542 -1.13 22.18 -6.41
N LEU A 543 -2.43 21.99 -6.22
CA LEU A 543 -3.05 20.67 -6.29
C LEU A 543 -2.92 20.08 -7.70
N ALA A 544 -3.24 20.87 -8.73
CA ALA A 544 -3.15 20.45 -10.12
C ALA A 544 -1.73 19.95 -10.45
N LYS A 545 -0.71 20.74 -10.07
CA LYS A 545 0.70 20.36 -10.25
C LYS A 545 1.05 19.03 -9.58
N ARG A 546 0.55 18.77 -8.36
CA ARG A 546 0.82 17.50 -7.63
C ARG A 546 0.12 16.30 -8.25
N MET A 547 -0.95 16.52 -8.98
CA MET A 547 -1.66 15.50 -9.75
C MET A 547 -1.12 15.33 -11.18
N GLY A 548 -0.06 16.07 -11.56
CA GLY A 548 0.51 15.99 -12.90
C GLY A 548 -0.33 16.68 -14.00
N ILE A 549 -1.17 17.66 -13.62
CA ILE A 549 -2.11 18.40 -14.49
C ILE A 549 -1.53 19.76 -14.89
#